data_33033d026e6cd7ffc97088ed962fad04
#
_entry.id   33033d026e6cd7ffc97088ed962fad04
#
_cell.length_a   1.000
_cell.length_b   1.000
_cell.length_c   1.000
_cell.angle_alpha   90.00
_cell.angle_beta   90.00
_cell.angle_gamma   90.00
#
_symmetry.space_group_name_H-M   'P 1'
#
loop_
_entity.id
_entity.type
_entity.pdbx_description
1 polymer ?
#
loop_
_entity_poly.entity_id
_entity_poly.type
_entity_poly.pdbx_seq_one_letter_code
_entity_poly.pdbx_strand_id
1 'polypeptide(L)'
;MKRKNMHKYNRNKKQNRRYTAQTVRDTLEGLKIPEYIDRSWADQIHFTSVYPEEERTFGITTHAHIRMSQRGISKDAMAVVLKYGRRVHAQNVIVYFFGKKEMRRYLKPNQHASKWAAFRDIHVLVSSSDDTIITTYKNQDITIKADF
;
A
#
# COMPACT_ATOMS: atom_id res chain seq x y z
N MET A 1 38.77 -7.41 6.79
CA MET A 1 37.53 -8.20 6.78
C MET A 1 36.34 -7.51 7.44
N LYS A 2 36.52 -6.83 8.56
CA LYS A 2 35.42 -6.12 9.25
C LYS A 2 34.76 -4.98 8.42
N ARG A 3 35.53 -4.29 7.54
CA ARG A 3 35.00 -3.20 6.69
C ARG A 3 34.06 -3.69 5.57
N LYS A 4 34.21 -4.89 5.03
CA LYS A 4 33.32 -5.46 4.01
C LYS A 4 31.93 -5.80 4.56
N ASN A 5 31.87 -6.21 5.83
CA ASN A 5 30.61 -6.52 6.50
C ASN A 5 29.80 -5.26 6.87
N MET A 6 30.47 -4.14 7.19
CA MET A 6 29.80 -2.87 7.46
C MET A 6 29.15 -2.29 6.20
N HIS A 7 29.75 -2.45 5.00
CA HIS A 7 29.17 -2.01 3.75
C HIS A 7 27.90 -2.81 3.38
N LYS A 8 27.90 -4.12 3.62
CA LYS A 8 26.70 -4.96 3.44
C LYS A 8 25.59 -4.60 4.41
N TYR A 9 25.94 -4.32 5.66
CA TYR A 9 24.97 -3.93 6.69
C TYR A 9 24.32 -2.58 6.37
N ASN A 10 25.08 -1.61 5.88
CA ASN A 10 24.57 -0.32 5.48
C ASN A 10 23.69 -0.37 4.20
N ARG A 11 23.99 -1.28 3.26
CA ARG A 11 23.12 -1.53 2.10
C ARG A 11 21.78 -2.08 2.54
N ASN A 12 21.76 -3.04 3.43
CA ASN A 12 20.51 -3.60 3.97
C ASN A 12 19.70 -2.57 4.76
N LYS A 13 20.37 -1.66 5.47
CA LYS A 13 19.71 -0.59 6.19
C LYS A 13 19.04 0.44 5.25
N LYS A 14 19.67 0.76 4.11
CA LYS A 14 19.08 1.59 3.07
C LYS A 14 17.91 0.90 2.38
N GLN A 15 18.00 -0.40 2.12
CA GLN A 15 16.93 -1.19 1.52
C GLN A 15 15.70 -1.30 2.43
N ASN A 16 15.89 -1.42 3.74
CA ASN A 16 14.80 -1.48 4.70
C ASN A 16 14.05 -0.15 4.88
N ARG A 17 14.60 0.97 4.41
CA ARG A 17 13.93 2.29 4.45
C ARG A 17 12.96 2.52 3.30
N ARG A 18 12.84 1.61 2.33
CA ARG A 18 12.02 1.78 1.12
C ARG A 18 10.53 1.94 1.39
N TYR A 19 10.05 1.43 2.51
CA TYR A 19 8.65 1.49 2.92
C TYR A 19 8.44 2.39 4.14
N THR A 20 9.24 3.44 4.28
CA THR A 20 9.02 4.44 5.33
C THR A 20 7.87 5.37 4.97
N ALA A 21 7.28 6.00 5.99
CA ALA A 21 6.27 7.03 5.80
C ALA A 21 6.74 8.14 4.85
N GLN A 22 8.03 8.50 4.89
CA GLN A 22 8.60 9.52 4.02
C GLN A 22 8.62 9.07 2.55
N THR A 23 9.02 7.82 2.26
CA THR A 23 8.99 7.26 0.90
C THR A 23 7.58 7.28 0.31
N VAL A 24 6.58 6.95 1.12
CA VAL A 24 5.17 6.99 0.69
C VAL A 24 4.73 8.42 0.40
N ARG A 25 5.10 9.39 1.24
CA ARG A 25 4.79 10.81 1.03
C ARG A 25 5.44 11.34 -0.23
N ASP A 26 6.72 11.05 -0.46
CA ASP A 26 7.46 11.47 -1.66
C ASP A 26 6.81 10.90 -2.93
N THR A 27 6.29 9.70 -2.86
CA THR A 27 5.52 9.09 -3.96
C THR A 27 4.22 9.83 -4.23
N LEU A 28 3.50 10.19 -3.16
CA LEU A 28 2.23 10.91 -3.27
C LEU A 28 2.42 12.30 -3.90
N GLU A 29 3.51 12.99 -3.59
CA GLU A 29 3.83 14.28 -4.20
C GLU A 29 4.06 14.16 -5.70
N GLY A 30 4.59 13.02 -6.18
CA GLY A 30 4.74 12.71 -7.61
C GLY A 30 3.46 12.29 -8.31
N LEU A 31 2.43 11.88 -7.56
CA LEU A 31 1.13 11.53 -8.11
C LEU A 31 0.26 12.77 -8.27
N LYS A 32 -0.08 13.10 -9.51
CA LYS A 32 -1.07 14.14 -9.79
C LYS A 32 -2.47 13.60 -9.46
N ILE A 33 -2.93 13.84 -8.22
CA ILE A 33 -4.29 13.55 -7.82
C ILE A 33 -5.16 14.67 -8.39
N PRO A 34 -6.17 14.39 -9.23
CA PRO A 34 -7.06 15.42 -9.74
C PRO A 34 -7.74 16.17 -8.58
N GLU A 35 -7.90 17.49 -8.70
CA GLU A 35 -8.61 18.30 -7.70
C GLU A 35 -10.06 17.86 -7.53
N TYR A 36 -10.67 17.40 -8.62
CA TYR A 36 -12.01 16.84 -8.63
C TYR A 36 -11.95 15.33 -8.82
N ILE A 37 -12.44 14.62 -7.84
CA ILE A 37 -12.62 13.17 -7.89
C ILE A 37 -14.12 12.90 -7.74
N ASP A 38 -14.70 12.24 -8.73
CA ASP A 38 -16.03 11.69 -8.58
C ASP A 38 -15.99 10.63 -7.47
N ARG A 39 -16.67 10.91 -6.36
CA ARG A 39 -16.71 10.04 -5.17
C ARG A 39 -17.85 9.03 -5.23
N SER A 40 -18.53 8.90 -6.36
CA SER A 40 -19.54 7.86 -6.54
C SER A 40 -18.89 6.49 -6.52
N TRP A 41 -19.44 5.59 -5.71
CA TRP A 41 -18.95 4.22 -5.62
C TRP A 41 -19.49 3.38 -6.77
N ALA A 42 -18.60 2.78 -7.53
CA ALA A 42 -18.96 1.75 -8.53
C ALA A 42 -19.01 0.36 -7.89
N ASP A 43 -18.28 0.15 -6.81
CA ASP A 43 -18.21 -1.10 -6.05
C ASP A 43 -17.80 -0.79 -4.60
N GLN A 44 -17.75 -1.80 -3.75
CA GLN A 44 -17.34 -1.64 -2.35
C GLN A 44 -16.58 -2.85 -1.83
N ILE A 45 -15.81 -2.63 -0.78
CA ILE A 45 -15.14 -3.67 0.02
C ILE A 45 -15.64 -3.55 1.45
N HIS A 46 -16.16 -4.64 1.98
CA HIS A 46 -16.66 -4.72 3.35
C HIS A 46 -15.92 -5.80 4.12
N PHE A 47 -15.47 -5.49 5.33
CA PHE A 47 -14.80 -6.44 6.22
C PHE A 47 -14.84 -5.97 7.67
N THR A 48 -14.63 -6.91 8.60
CA THR A 48 -14.37 -6.61 10.00
C THR A 48 -12.90 -6.26 10.19
N SER A 49 -12.59 -5.06 10.66
CA SER A 49 -11.21 -4.63 10.89
C SER A 49 -10.58 -5.38 12.07
N VAL A 50 -9.24 -5.40 12.11
CA VAL A 50 -8.50 -6.15 13.14
C VAL A 50 -8.34 -5.34 14.43
N TYR A 51 -8.07 -4.04 14.31
CA TYR A 51 -7.88 -3.14 15.45
C TYR A 51 -8.32 -1.71 15.10
N PRO A 52 -9.35 -1.15 15.75
CA PRO A 52 -10.34 -1.85 16.59
C PRO A 52 -11.19 -2.81 15.77
N GLU A 53 -11.75 -3.81 16.40
CA GLU A 53 -12.66 -4.75 15.75
C GLU A 53 -14.00 -4.06 15.47
N GLU A 54 -14.16 -3.62 14.24
CA GLU A 54 -15.35 -2.89 13.77
C GLU A 54 -15.66 -3.23 12.31
N GLU A 55 -16.91 -3.16 11.96
CA GLU A 55 -17.33 -3.29 10.56
C GLU A 55 -16.91 -2.04 9.77
N ARG A 56 -16.24 -2.26 8.63
CA ARG A 56 -15.80 -1.18 7.75
C ARG A 56 -16.20 -1.45 6.32
N THR A 57 -16.63 -0.40 5.64
CA THR A 57 -16.97 -0.44 4.22
C THR A 57 -16.20 0.65 3.50
N PHE A 58 -15.44 0.26 2.50
CA PHE A 58 -14.71 1.17 1.61
C PHE A 58 -15.39 1.20 0.26
N GLY A 59 -15.75 2.39 -0.21
CA GLY A 59 -16.27 2.56 -1.55
C GLY A 59 -15.18 2.59 -2.59
N ILE A 60 -15.36 1.86 -3.68
CA ILE A 60 -14.45 1.87 -4.82
C ILE A 60 -15.03 2.82 -5.88
N THR A 61 -14.35 3.93 -6.14
CA THR A 61 -14.75 4.86 -7.19
C THR A 61 -14.63 4.23 -8.57
N THR A 62 -15.30 4.77 -9.55
CA THR A 62 -15.16 4.33 -10.96
C THR A 62 -13.71 4.43 -11.42
N HIS A 63 -13.02 5.52 -11.07
CA HIS A 63 -11.60 5.70 -11.38
C HIS A 63 -10.73 4.62 -10.74
N ALA A 64 -10.94 4.33 -9.45
CA ALA A 64 -10.21 3.27 -8.75
C ALA A 64 -10.46 1.89 -9.37
N HIS A 65 -11.69 1.61 -9.76
CA HIS A 65 -12.06 0.36 -10.42
C HIS A 65 -11.34 0.19 -11.77
N ILE A 66 -11.29 1.25 -12.57
CA ILE A 66 -10.52 1.26 -13.83
C ILE A 66 -9.03 1.00 -13.57
N ARG A 67 -8.45 1.65 -12.57
CA ARG A 67 -7.04 1.45 -12.21
C ARG A 67 -6.75 0.04 -11.74
N MET A 68 -7.64 -0.56 -10.97
CA MET A 68 -7.54 -1.98 -10.59
C MET A 68 -7.42 -2.89 -11.82
N SER A 69 -8.30 -2.71 -12.78
CA SER A 69 -8.30 -3.48 -14.03
C SER A 69 -7.03 -3.27 -14.84
N GLN A 70 -6.60 -2.02 -15.00
CA GLN A 70 -5.40 -1.67 -15.77
C GLN A 70 -4.12 -2.25 -15.16
N ARG A 71 -4.07 -2.43 -13.85
CA ARG A 71 -2.87 -2.83 -13.11
C ARG A 71 -2.94 -4.26 -12.57
N GLY A 72 -3.98 -4.99 -12.90
CA GLY A 72 -4.17 -6.36 -12.45
C GLY A 72 -4.26 -6.48 -10.93
N ILE A 73 -4.92 -5.54 -10.27
CA ILE A 73 -5.14 -5.53 -8.83
C ILE A 73 -6.52 -6.12 -8.55
N SER A 74 -6.56 -7.25 -7.85
CA SER A 74 -7.82 -7.89 -7.48
C SER A 74 -8.46 -7.22 -6.27
N LYS A 75 -9.77 -7.32 -6.17
CA LYS A 75 -10.54 -6.85 -5.02
C LYS A 75 -10.11 -7.56 -3.73
N ASP A 76 -9.82 -8.86 -3.79
CA ASP A 76 -9.37 -9.63 -2.65
C ASP A 76 -8.00 -9.16 -2.15
N ALA A 77 -7.06 -8.87 -3.06
CA ALA A 77 -5.76 -8.31 -2.69
C ALA A 77 -5.90 -6.92 -2.04
N MET A 78 -6.76 -6.07 -2.55
CA MET A 78 -7.07 -4.77 -1.92
C MET A 78 -7.67 -4.93 -0.53
N ALA A 79 -8.57 -5.88 -0.35
CA ALA A 79 -9.17 -6.17 0.95
C ALA A 79 -8.12 -6.56 1.99
N VAL A 80 -7.14 -7.38 1.62
CA VAL A 80 -6.01 -7.74 2.49
C VAL A 80 -5.19 -6.50 2.86
N VAL A 81 -4.86 -5.65 1.90
CA VAL A 81 -4.09 -4.42 2.14
C VAL A 81 -4.85 -3.46 3.06
N LEU A 82 -6.14 -3.29 2.87
CA LEU A 82 -6.98 -2.42 3.71
C LEU A 82 -7.14 -2.97 5.13
N LYS A 83 -7.26 -4.28 5.27
CA LYS A 83 -7.49 -4.93 6.56
C LYS A 83 -6.21 -5.02 7.41
N TYR A 84 -5.11 -5.43 6.82
CA TYR A 84 -3.87 -5.74 7.53
C TYR A 84 -2.73 -4.77 7.26
N GLY A 85 -2.88 -3.90 6.27
CA GLY A 85 -1.84 -2.98 5.85
C GLY A 85 -1.57 -1.86 6.84
N ARG A 86 -0.41 -1.27 6.66
CA ARG A 86 0.00 -0.07 7.39
C ARG A 86 -0.69 1.16 6.81
N ARG A 87 -1.05 2.08 7.69
CA ARG A 87 -1.68 3.35 7.34
C ARG A 87 -0.65 4.47 7.41
N VAL A 88 -0.56 5.27 6.36
CA VAL A 88 0.25 6.48 6.35
C VAL A 88 -0.65 7.66 6.01
N HIS A 89 -0.77 8.59 6.94
CA HIS A 89 -1.56 9.80 6.76
C HIS A 89 -0.75 10.86 6.02
N ALA A 90 -1.31 11.41 4.95
CA ALA A 90 -0.70 12.47 4.17
C ALA A 90 -1.78 13.44 3.70
N GLN A 91 -1.81 14.64 4.28
CA GLN A 91 -2.83 15.65 3.98
C GLN A 91 -4.26 15.11 4.14
N ASN A 92 -5.03 15.04 3.06
CA ASN A 92 -6.43 14.61 3.09
C ASN A 92 -6.62 13.12 2.70
N VAL A 93 -5.55 12.37 2.60
CA VAL A 93 -5.57 10.98 2.19
C VAL A 93 -4.86 10.08 3.19
N ILE A 94 -5.27 8.82 3.21
CA ILE A 94 -4.61 7.75 3.94
C ILE A 94 -4.14 6.74 2.89
N VAL A 95 -2.86 6.39 2.95
CA VAL A 95 -2.30 5.34 2.10
C VAL A 95 -2.18 4.06 2.89
N TYR A 96 -2.77 3.00 2.37
CA TYR A 96 -2.65 1.65 2.91
C TYR A 96 -1.66 0.85 2.07
N PHE A 97 -0.75 0.17 2.71
CA PHE A 97 0.17 -0.76 2.05
C PHE A 97 0.59 -1.90 2.98
N PHE A 98 0.92 -3.02 2.38
CA PHE A 98 1.34 -4.21 3.12
C PHE A 98 2.86 -4.38 2.97
N GLY A 99 3.61 -3.97 3.99
CA GLY A 99 5.07 -4.01 3.99
C GLY A 99 5.62 -5.25 4.67
N LYS A 100 6.94 -5.27 4.85
CA LYS A 100 7.65 -6.39 5.48
C LYS A 100 7.23 -6.65 6.93
N LYS A 101 6.90 -5.61 7.68
CA LYS A 101 6.43 -5.77 9.07
C LYS A 101 5.11 -6.51 9.12
N GLU A 102 4.19 -6.16 8.25
CA GLU A 102 2.89 -6.79 8.14
C GLU A 102 3.02 -8.24 7.66
N MET A 103 3.93 -8.49 6.70
CA MET A 103 4.25 -9.83 6.25
C MET A 103 4.71 -10.72 7.41
N ARG A 104 5.65 -10.25 8.21
CA ARG A 104 6.17 -11.01 9.35
C ARG A 104 5.11 -11.24 10.42
N ARG A 105 4.21 -10.29 10.61
CA ARG A 105 3.17 -10.33 11.64
C ARG A 105 2.00 -11.25 11.28
N TYR A 106 1.57 -11.25 10.02
CA TYR A 106 0.33 -11.89 9.59
C TYR A 106 0.52 -13.13 8.73
N LEU A 107 1.67 -13.30 8.10
CA LEU A 107 1.95 -14.45 7.24
C LEU A 107 2.92 -15.43 7.91
N LYS A 108 2.67 -16.72 7.73
CA LYS A 108 3.61 -17.77 8.11
C LYS A 108 4.84 -17.75 7.18
N PRO A 109 6.05 -18.17 7.65
CA PRO A 109 7.26 -18.14 6.82
C PRO A 109 7.13 -18.86 5.48
N ASN A 110 6.38 -19.95 5.40
CA ASN A 110 6.13 -20.69 4.16
C ASN A 110 5.19 -19.95 3.18
N GLN A 111 4.52 -18.91 3.62
CA GLN A 111 3.60 -18.10 2.81
C GLN A 111 4.23 -16.78 2.32
N HIS A 112 5.41 -16.40 2.83
CA HIS A 112 6.03 -15.12 2.53
C HIS A 112 6.28 -14.93 1.04
N ALA A 113 6.87 -15.90 0.37
CA ALA A 113 7.22 -15.78 -1.04
C ALA A 113 5.99 -15.72 -1.95
N SER A 114 4.97 -16.53 -1.69
CA SER A 114 3.81 -16.66 -2.56
C SER A 114 2.72 -15.61 -2.28
N LYS A 115 2.30 -15.47 -1.02
CA LYS A 115 1.20 -14.58 -0.66
C LYS A 115 1.61 -13.13 -0.61
N TRP A 116 2.76 -12.82 -0.03
CA TRP A 116 3.24 -11.44 0.02
C TRP A 116 3.50 -10.87 -1.37
N ALA A 117 4.03 -11.67 -2.29
CA ALA A 117 4.25 -11.25 -3.66
C ALA A 117 2.96 -10.79 -4.38
N ALA A 118 1.81 -11.33 -3.99
CA ALA A 118 0.53 -10.98 -4.58
C ALA A 118 0.07 -9.55 -4.25
N PHE A 119 0.43 -9.00 -3.09
CA PHE A 119 -0.07 -7.70 -2.63
C PHE A 119 0.99 -6.74 -2.06
N ARG A 120 2.27 -7.11 -2.00
CA ARG A 120 3.35 -6.28 -1.43
C ARG A 120 3.53 -4.91 -2.09
N ASP A 121 3.24 -4.83 -3.39
CA ASP A 121 3.44 -3.62 -4.19
C ASP A 121 2.17 -2.78 -4.30
N ILE A 122 1.06 -3.25 -3.75
CA ILE A 122 -0.21 -2.58 -3.84
C ILE A 122 -0.30 -1.46 -2.81
N HIS A 123 -0.59 -0.25 -3.30
CA HIS A 123 -0.89 0.91 -2.49
C HIS A 123 -2.33 1.33 -2.76
N VAL A 124 -3.09 1.57 -1.72
CA VAL A 124 -4.49 1.99 -1.81
C VAL A 124 -4.62 3.37 -1.19
N LEU A 125 -5.08 4.32 -1.99
CA LEU A 125 -5.32 5.70 -1.57
C LEU A 125 -6.77 5.86 -1.17
N VAL A 126 -6.99 6.25 0.08
CA VAL A 126 -8.32 6.42 0.65
C VAL A 126 -8.50 7.85 1.12
N SER A 127 -9.67 8.43 0.87
CA SER A 127 -10.04 9.73 1.44
C SER A 127 -10.14 9.61 2.95
N SER A 128 -9.50 10.53 3.67
CA SER A 128 -9.54 10.53 5.15
C SER A 128 -10.92 10.88 5.72
N SER A 129 -11.82 11.45 4.91
CA SER A 129 -13.13 11.94 5.37
C SER A 129 -14.25 10.90 5.27
N ASP A 130 -14.22 9.98 4.32
CA ASP A 130 -15.39 9.15 4.00
C ASP A 130 -15.09 7.70 3.57
N ASP A 131 -13.89 7.19 3.83
CA ASP A 131 -13.46 5.83 3.45
C ASP A 131 -13.65 5.50 1.94
N THR A 132 -13.59 6.51 1.09
CA THR A 132 -13.67 6.33 -0.37
C THR A 132 -12.29 6.03 -0.93
N ILE A 133 -12.18 4.92 -1.66
CA ILE A 133 -10.94 4.55 -2.38
C ILE A 133 -10.82 5.42 -3.62
N ILE A 134 -9.87 6.34 -3.59
CA ILE A 134 -9.62 7.32 -4.65
C ILE A 134 -8.92 6.68 -5.83
N THR A 135 -7.87 5.91 -5.56
CA THR A 135 -7.08 5.21 -6.56
C THR A 135 -6.26 4.11 -5.92
N THR A 136 -5.70 3.26 -6.74
CA THR A 136 -4.76 2.23 -6.35
C THR A 136 -3.66 2.11 -7.39
N TYR A 137 -2.47 1.72 -6.95
CA TYR A 137 -1.33 1.57 -7.83
C TYR A 137 -0.35 0.52 -7.30
N LYS A 138 0.48 0.01 -8.20
CA LYS A 138 1.62 -0.84 -7.84
C LYS A 138 2.89 0.01 -7.83
N ASN A 139 3.63 -0.07 -6.73
CA ASN A 139 4.78 0.78 -6.50
C ASN A 139 6.11 0.05 -6.76
N GLN A 140 6.20 -0.69 -7.87
CA GLN A 140 7.44 -1.36 -8.25
C GLN A 140 8.55 -0.36 -8.66
N ASP A 141 8.17 0.74 -9.29
CA ASP A 141 9.10 1.73 -9.81
C ASP A 141 9.88 2.47 -8.72
N ILE A 142 9.32 2.62 -7.55
CA ILE A 142 9.99 3.29 -6.43
C ILE A 142 11.10 2.43 -5.86
N THR A 143 10.95 1.11 -5.85
CA THR A 143 12.00 0.20 -5.45
C THR A 143 13.20 0.24 -6.38
N ILE A 144 12.98 0.48 -7.64
CA ILE A 144 14.03 0.60 -8.66
C ILE A 144 14.74 1.96 -8.57
N LYS A 145 13.98 3.04 -8.43
CA LYS A 145 14.53 4.41 -8.34
C LYS A 145 15.27 4.71 -7.05
N ALA A 146 15.00 4.00 -5.98
CA ALA A 146 15.71 4.16 -4.71
C ALA A 146 17.09 3.46 -4.68
N ASP A 147 17.44 2.70 -5.70
CA ASP A 147 18.72 2.01 -5.83
C ASP A 147 19.78 2.82 -6.59
N PHE A 148 19.42 3.99 -7.08
CA PHE A 148 20.34 4.86 -7.82
C PHE A 148 20.85 6.00 -6.95
#